data_a04aabb6fb76a79f2122b439bd20817e
#
_entry.id   a04aabb6fb76a79f2122b439bd20817e
#
_cell.length_a   1.000
_cell.length_b   1.000
_cell.length_c   1.000
_cell.angle_alpha   90.00
_cell.angle_beta   90.00
_cell.angle_gamma   90.00
#
_symmetry.space_group_name_H-M   'P 1'
#
loop_
_entity.id
_entity.type
_entity.pdbx_description
1 polymer ?
#
loop_
_entity_poly.entity_id
_entity_poly.type
_entity_poly.pdbx_seq_one_letter_code
_entity_poly.pdbx_strand_id
1 'polypeptide(L)'
;GCSSGNTRPSEENAAEVPVYLDTNYSFRERAADLVSRMTLEEKVSQMCTDADSIPRLGVPAYRWWSECLHGIARNGNATVFPMPIGLAATFDDALVHEVADAISTEGRVLFEMARKRGNLSKYTGLTYYSPSINIFRDPRWGRGQETYGEDPFLTSTMGVAYVKGLQGDDPKYLKVAACAKHYAAYSGYSHDAKWFSNTTDVDMYQTYLPAFKALVKEADVESVMG
;
A
#
# COMPACT_ATOMS: atom_id res chain seq x y z
N GLY A 1 14.64 -20.57 -71.22
CA GLY A 1 13.86 -19.70 -70.29
C GLY A 1 13.92 -20.23 -68.88
N CYS A 2 14.77 -19.65 -68.03
CA CYS A 2 14.79 -19.92 -66.61
C CYS A 2 13.80 -18.96 -65.94
N SER A 3 12.75 -19.51 -65.28
CA SER A 3 11.82 -18.76 -64.42
C SER A 3 12.35 -18.82 -63.04
N SER A 4 12.87 -17.71 -62.54
CA SER A 4 13.27 -17.53 -61.15
C SER A 4 12.01 -17.20 -60.26
N GLY A 5 11.54 -18.20 -59.54
CA GLY A 5 10.50 -18.02 -58.52
C GLY A 5 11.05 -17.23 -57.33
N ASN A 6 10.59 -16.01 -57.19
CA ASN A 6 10.92 -15.15 -56.06
C ASN A 6 9.92 -15.48 -54.92
N THR A 7 10.28 -16.39 -54.01
CA THR A 7 9.55 -16.63 -52.79
C THR A 7 9.91 -15.52 -51.81
N ARG A 8 8.95 -14.60 -51.55
CA ARG A 8 9.02 -13.67 -50.43
C ARG A 8 9.06 -14.49 -49.12
N PRO A 9 9.91 -14.12 -48.16
CA PRO A 9 9.84 -14.69 -46.82
C PRO A 9 8.47 -14.35 -46.20
N SER A 10 7.80 -15.37 -45.68
CA SER A 10 6.61 -15.18 -44.85
C SER A 10 6.94 -14.25 -43.70
N GLU A 11 6.17 -13.17 -43.57
CA GLU A 11 6.18 -12.35 -42.34
C GLU A 11 5.88 -13.28 -41.16
N GLU A 12 6.90 -13.56 -40.35
CA GLU A 12 6.70 -14.15 -39.03
C GLU A 12 5.75 -13.22 -38.28
N ASN A 13 4.56 -13.71 -37.99
CA ASN A 13 3.62 -13.07 -37.08
C ASN A 13 4.34 -12.89 -35.74
N ALA A 14 4.88 -11.70 -35.47
CA ALA A 14 5.32 -11.33 -34.16
C ALA A 14 4.10 -11.47 -33.23
N ALA A 15 4.17 -12.42 -32.31
CA ALA A 15 3.08 -12.67 -31.36
C ALA A 15 2.72 -11.35 -30.67
N GLU A 16 1.48 -10.93 -30.83
CA GLU A 16 0.98 -9.68 -30.26
C GLU A 16 1.19 -9.69 -28.74
N VAL A 17 1.88 -8.66 -28.23
CA VAL A 17 2.17 -8.57 -26.80
C VAL A 17 0.85 -8.47 -26.03
N PRO A 18 0.58 -9.36 -25.07
CA PRO A 18 -0.65 -9.29 -24.28
C PRO A 18 -0.83 -7.92 -23.60
N VAL A 19 -2.08 -7.43 -23.54
CA VAL A 19 -2.40 -6.10 -22.99
C VAL A 19 -1.86 -5.93 -21.56
N TYR A 20 -1.92 -6.97 -20.73
CA TYR A 20 -1.43 -6.88 -19.35
C TYR A 20 0.10 -6.66 -19.25
N LEU A 21 0.86 -6.97 -20.28
CA LEU A 21 2.32 -6.73 -20.35
C LEU A 21 2.66 -5.38 -21.01
N ASP A 22 1.73 -4.77 -21.74
CA ASP A 22 1.96 -3.52 -22.45
C ASP A 22 1.70 -2.32 -21.52
N THR A 23 2.76 -1.58 -21.21
CA THR A 23 2.71 -0.41 -20.30
C THR A 23 2.07 0.83 -20.92
N ASN A 24 1.69 0.82 -22.19
CA ASN A 24 0.92 1.88 -22.84
C ASN A 24 -0.57 1.87 -22.43
N TYR A 25 -1.07 0.72 -21.96
CA TYR A 25 -2.41 0.60 -21.43
C TYR A 25 -2.47 1.04 -19.94
N SER A 26 -3.64 1.49 -19.52
CA SER A 26 -3.89 1.84 -18.13
C SER A 26 -3.78 0.61 -17.20
N PHE A 27 -3.52 0.84 -15.92
CA PHE A 27 -3.50 -0.25 -14.94
C PHE A 27 -4.80 -1.05 -14.91
N ARG A 28 -5.95 -0.38 -15.10
CA ARG A 28 -7.26 -1.02 -15.14
C ARG A 28 -7.43 -1.96 -16.32
N GLU A 29 -7.02 -1.52 -17.51
CA GLU A 29 -7.08 -2.36 -18.74
C GLU A 29 -6.14 -3.55 -18.60
N ARG A 30 -4.93 -3.32 -18.13
CA ARG A 30 -3.94 -4.37 -17.89
C ARG A 30 -4.40 -5.38 -16.86
N ALA A 31 -4.97 -4.91 -15.74
CA ALA A 31 -5.52 -5.79 -14.72
C ALA A 31 -6.72 -6.61 -15.24
N ALA A 32 -7.62 -5.99 -16.00
CA ALA A 32 -8.77 -6.68 -16.58
C ALA A 32 -8.33 -7.81 -17.54
N ASP A 33 -7.35 -7.54 -18.41
CA ASP A 33 -6.79 -8.55 -19.32
C ASP A 33 -6.12 -9.69 -18.54
N LEU A 34 -5.28 -9.35 -17.53
CA LEU A 34 -4.62 -10.35 -16.69
C LEU A 34 -5.63 -11.26 -15.97
N VAL A 35 -6.63 -10.66 -15.32
CA VAL A 35 -7.68 -11.40 -14.60
C VAL A 35 -8.50 -12.28 -15.53
N SER A 36 -8.76 -11.85 -16.78
CA SER A 36 -9.48 -12.66 -17.76
C SER A 36 -8.75 -13.95 -18.13
N ARG A 37 -7.43 -13.96 -17.99
CA ARG A 37 -6.56 -15.11 -18.30
C ARG A 37 -6.35 -16.05 -17.12
N MET A 38 -6.73 -15.67 -15.91
CA MET A 38 -6.58 -16.46 -14.68
C MET A 38 -7.69 -17.54 -14.56
N THR A 39 -7.31 -18.70 -14.05
CA THR A 39 -8.28 -19.71 -13.56
C THR A 39 -8.94 -19.22 -12.28
N LEU A 40 -10.00 -19.93 -11.85
CA LEU A 40 -10.67 -19.58 -10.58
C LEU A 40 -9.72 -19.75 -9.37
N GLU A 41 -8.95 -20.82 -9.35
CA GLU A 41 -7.96 -21.11 -8.31
C GLU A 41 -6.89 -20.05 -8.24
N GLU A 42 -6.37 -19.60 -9.40
CA GLU A 42 -5.41 -18.51 -9.48
C GLU A 42 -5.99 -17.19 -8.97
N LYS A 43 -7.25 -16.85 -9.31
CA LYS A 43 -7.94 -15.66 -8.78
C LYS A 43 -8.06 -15.72 -7.26
N VAL A 44 -8.44 -16.88 -6.72
CA VAL A 44 -8.56 -17.08 -5.27
C VAL A 44 -7.21 -16.91 -4.56
N SER A 45 -6.12 -17.45 -5.14
CA SER A 45 -4.77 -17.32 -4.57
C SER A 45 -4.31 -15.86 -4.48
N GLN A 46 -4.77 -14.98 -5.39
CA GLN A 46 -4.46 -13.54 -5.35
C GLN A 46 -5.23 -12.76 -4.28
N MET A 47 -6.28 -13.34 -3.69
CA MET A 47 -7.06 -12.71 -2.61
C MET A 47 -6.44 -12.88 -1.22
N CYS A 48 -5.31 -13.57 -1.12
CA CYS A 48 -4.62 -13.82 0.14
C CYS A 48 -3.52 -12.77 0.40
N THR A 49 -3.21 -12.53 1.67
CA THR A 49 -2.06 -11.68 2.07
C THR A 49 -0.74 -12.18 1.48
N ASP A 50 -0.61 -13.48 1.36
CA ASP A 50 0.49 -14.17 0.69
C ASP A 50 0.00 -14.65 -0.68
N ALA A 51 0.03 -13.76 -1.68
CA ALA A 51 -0.39 -14.08 -3.04
C ALA A 51 0.65 -14.96 -3.75
N ASP A 52 0.21 -16.09 -4.30
CA ASP A 52 1.06 -17.02 -4.99
C ASP A 52 1.50 -16.52 -6.37
N SER A 53 2.62 -17.03 -6.87
CA SER A 53 3.03 -16.77 -8.25
C SER A 53 2.12 -17.50 -9.26
N ILE A 54 1.99 -16.89 -10.45
CA ILE A 54 1.34 -17.53 -11.61
C ILE A 54 2.36 -17.60 -12.73
N PRO A 55 3.25 -18.63 -12.75
CA PRO A 55 4.40 -18.66 -13.67
C PRO A 55 4.01 -18.61 -15.13
N ARG A 56 2.90 -19.25 -15.54
CA ARG A 56 2.43 -19.25 -16.94
C ARG A 56 2.02 -17.86 -17.44
N LEU A 57 1.72 -16.91 -16.53
CA LEU A 57 1.40 -15.51 -16.83
C LEU A 57 2.54 -14.56 -16.44
N GLY A 58 3.67 -15.07 -15.98
CA GLY A 58 4.80 -14.25 -15.54
C GLY A 58 4.50 -13.41 -14.27
N VAL A 59 3.47 -13.75 -13.51
CA VAL A 59 3.11 -13.06 -12.26
C VAL A 59 3.96 -13.61 -11.12
N PRO A 60 4.79 -12.80 -10.46
CA PRO A 60 5.57 -13.23 -9.29
C PRO A 60 4.68 -13.37 -8.05
N ALA A 61 5.12 -14.14 -7.06
CA ALA A 61 4.52 -14.12 -5.74
C ALA A 61 4.66 -12.73 -5.12
N TYR A 62 3.65 -12.32 -4.37
CA TYR A 62 3.66 -11.03 -3.68
C TYR A 62 3.18 -11.16 -2.23
N ARG A 63 3.81 -10.41 -1.34
CA ARG A 63 3.46 -10.35 0.09
C ARG A 63 2.95 -8.96 0.42
N TRP A 64 1.64 -8.86 0.69
CA TRP A 64 0.94 -7.60 0.91
C TRP A 64 1.27 -6.96 2.26
N TRP A 65 1.73 -7.75 3.23
CA TRP A 65 1.96 -7.25 4.58
C TRP A 65 3.38 -6.71 4.75
N SER A 66 3.50 -5.40 4.80
CA SER A 66 4.68 -4.68 5.30
C SER A 66 4.25 -3.58 6.25
N GLU A 67 5.14 -3.10 7.10
CA GLU A 67 4.84 -2.09 8.12
C GLU A 67 5.92 -1.03 8.19
N CYS A 68 5.48 0.24 8.38
CA CYS A 68 6.40 1.37 8.45
C CYS A 68 5.87 2.55 9.28
N LEU A 69 5.13 2.32 10.36
CA LEU A 69 4.52 3.40 11.17
C LEU A 69 5.49 4.51 11.57
N HIS A 70 6.75 4.17 11.83
CA HIS A 70 7.81 5.11 12.17
C HIS A 70 9.19 4.66 11.67
N GLY A 71 9.24 4.12 10.49
CA GLY A 71 10.39 3.48 9.84
C GLY A 71 10.05 2.08 9.37
N ILE A 72 10.81 1.55 8.41
CA ILE A 72 10.59 0.20 7.88
C ILE A 72 10.78 -0.82 9.00
N ALA A 73 9.76 -1.64 9.23
CA ALA A 73 9.79 -2.66 10.27
C ALA A 73 9.96 -4.08 9.68
N ARG A 74 10.70 -4.91 10.41
CA ARG A 74 10.83 -6.36 10.18
C ARG A 74 11.47 -6.76 8.84
N ASN A 75 12.15 -5.83 8.19
CA ASN A 75 12.85 -6.05 6.92
C ASN A 75 14.30 -5.53 6.97
N GLY A 76 15.09 -6.09 7.88
CA GLY A 76 16.48 -5.68 8.07
C GLY A 76 16.65 -4.41 8.92
N ASN A 77 17.77 -3.71 8.73
CA ASN A 77 18.08 -2.46 9.41
C ASN A 77 17.59 -1.27 8.59
N ALA A 78 16.87 -0.38 9.24
CA ALA A 78 16.36 0.86 8.66
C ALA A 78 16.38 1.97 9.71
N THR A 79 16.19 3.21 9.30
CA THR A 79 16.07 4.35 10.21
C THR A 79 14.81 4.22 11.05
N VAL A 80 14.95 4.44 12.35
CA VAL A 80 13.84 4.47 13.32
C VAL A 80 13.55 5.93 13.66
N PHE A 81 12.36 6.37 13.30
CA PHE A 81 11.83 7.71 13.64
C PHE A 81 11.02 7.66 14.94
N PRO A 82 10.67 8.81 15.53
CA PRO A 82 9.74 8.84 16.65
C PRO A 82 8.41 8.16 16.32
N MET A 83 7.76 7.62 17.34
CA MET A 83 6.40 7.06 17.19
C MET A 83 5.43 8.13 16.65
N PRO A 84 4.37 7.76 15.92
CA PRO A 84 3.43 8.71 15.33
C PRO A 84 2.88 9.75 16.30
N ILE A 85 2.60 9.37 17.55
CA ILE A 85 2.17 10.32 18.60
C ILE A 85 3.22 11.41 18.87
N GLY A 86 4.50 11.04 18.83
CA GLY A 86 5.60 12.00 18.99
C GLY A 86 5.79 12.88 17.75
N LEU A 87 5.60 12.33 16.56
CA LEU A 87 5.60 13.11 15.31
C LEU A 87 4.43 14.11 15.30
N ALA A 88 3.23 13.69 15.71
CA ALA A 88 2.07 14.58 15.80
C ALA A 88 2.27 15.73 16.80
N ALA A 89 2.99 15.48 17.89
CA ALA A 89 3.30 16.48 18.91
C ALA A 89 4.19 17.62 18.41
N THR A 90 4.81 17.48 17.23
CA THR A 90 5.55 18.56 16.59
C THR A 90 4.64 19.62 15.99
N PHE A 91 3.40 19.28 15.65
CA PHE A 91 2.46 20.10 14.87
C PHE A 91 3.04 20.57 13.52
N ASP A 92 3.97 19.80 12.95
CA ASP A 92 4.70 20.08 11.72
C ASP A 92 4.41 18.99 10.67
N ASP A 93 3.46 19.25 9.81
CA ASP A 93 3.05 18.32 8.75
C ASP A 93 4.10 18.23 7.64
N ALA A 94 4.88 19.30 7.40
CA ALA A 94 5.99 19.26 6.46
C ALA A 94 7.07 18.29 6.93
N LEU A 95 7.44 18.31 8.22
CA LEU A 95 8.35 17.34 8.81
C LEU A 95 7.82 15.91 8.69
N VAL A 96 6.52 15.69 8.94
CA VAL A 96 5.92 14.36 8.81
C VAL A 96 5.98 13.86 7.37
N HIS A 97 5.78 14.74 6.40
CA HIS A 97 5.95 14.41 4.98
C HIS A 97 7.40 14.01 4.67
N GLU A 98 8.40 14.76 5.11
CA GLU A 98 9.83 14.45 4.89
C GLU A 98 10.21 13.11 5.52
N VAL A 99 9.75 12.83 6.74
CA VAL A 99 9.94 11.53 7.40
C VAL A 99 9.35 10.40 6.57
N ALA A 100 8.13 10.56 6.07
CA ALA A 100 7.46 9.54 5.26
C ALA A 100 8.16 9.34 3.90
N ASP A 101 8.67 10.39 3.29
CA ASP A 101 9.47 10.31 2.07
C ASP A 101 10.78 9.53 2.29
N ALA A 102 11.49 9.80 3.39
CA ALA A 102 12.66 9.04 3.78
C ALA A 102 12.33 7.55 4.00
N ILE A 103 11.26 7.25 4.73
CA ILE A 103 10.78 5.88 4.98
C ILE A 103 10.50 5.16 3.65
N SER A 104 9.77 5.78 2.73
CA SER A 104 9.45 5.16 1.44
C SER A 104 10.67 4.95 0.56
N THR A 105 11.68 5.82 0.63
CA THR A 105 12.97 5.66 -0.04
C THR A 105 13.70 4.43 0.49
N GLU A 106 13.83 4.29 1.80
CA GLU A 106 14.42 3.09 2.41
C GLU A 106 13.63 1.82 2.05
N GLY A 107 12.30 1.92 2.04
CA GLY A 107 11.42 0.82 1.65
C GLY A 107 11.70 0.32 0.22
N ARG A 108 11.89 1.24 -0.73
CA ARG A 108 12.30 0.90 -2.10
C ARG A 108 13.64 0.23 -2.17
N VAL A 109 14.64 0.75 -1.45
CA VAL A 109 15.98 0.15 -1.41
C VAL A 109 15.93 -1.27 -0.86
N LEU A 110 15.26 -1.48 0.26
CA LEU A 110 15.14 -2.80 0.89
C LEU A 110 14.37 -3.79 0.01
N PHE A 111 13.30 -3.34 -0.67
CA PHE A 111 12.58 -4.14 -1.65
C PHE A 111 13.49 -4.60 -2.78
N GLU A 112 14.26 -3.70 -3.40
CA GLU A 112 15.18 -4.04 -4.48
C GLU A 112 16.29 -4.99 -4.03
N MET A 113 16.81 -4.80 -2.82
CA MET A 113 17.79 -5.71 -2.23
C MET A 113 17.20 -7.11 -2.00
N ALA A 114 15.97 -7.19 -1.49
CA ALA A 114 15.26 -8.45 -1.28
C ALA A 114 15.01 -9.16 -2.62
N ARG A 115 14.48 -8.42 -3.60
CA ARG A 115 14.21 -8.92 -4.95
C ARG A 115 15.46 -9.49 -5.63
N LYS A 116 16.59 -8.77 -5.58
CA LYS A 116 17.87 -9.23 -6.15
C LYS A 116 18.40 -10.52 -5.50
N ARG A 117 18.03 -10.77 -4.24
CA ARG A 117 18.37 -12.00 -3.50
C ARG A 117 17.33 -13.12 -3.67
N GLY A 118 16.28 -12.90 -4.45
CA GLY A 118 15.15 -13.83 -4.58
C GLY A 118 14.31 -13.97 -3.30
N ASN A 119 14.43 -13.03 -2.37
CA ASN A 119 13.65 -13.03 -1.13
C ASN A 119 12.30 -12.36 -1.35
N LEU A 120 11.23 -13.16 -1.41
CA LEU A 120 9.84 -12.73 -1.54
C LEU A 120 9.05 -13.04 -0.25
N SER A 121 9.72 -13.01 0.90
CA SER A 121 9.08 -13.28 2.19
C SER A 121 8.20 -12.11 2.67
N LYS A 122 7.44 -12.36 3.73
CA LYS A 122 6.66 -11.36 4.45
C LYS A 122 7.54 -10.14 4.82
N TYR A 123 6.97 -8.96 4.77
CA TYR A 123 7.61 -7.66 5.04
C TYR A 123 8.59 -7.15 3.97
N THR A 124 8.75 -7.85 2.84
CA THR A 124 9.63 -7.42 1.75
C THR A 124 8.90 -6.73 0.60
N GLY A 125 7.57 -6.55 0.70
CA GLY A 125 6.74 -5.89 -0.33
C GLY A 125 6.78 -4.37 -0.24
N LEU A 126 6.03 -3.72 -1.14
CA LEU A 126 5.88 -2.27 -1.25
C LEU A 126 4.49 -1.77 -0.81
N THR A 127 3.68 -2.64 -0.20
CA THR A 127 2.39 -2.27 0.39
C THR A 127 2.57 -2.20 1.90
N TYR A 128 2.37 -1.02 2.47
CA TYR A 128 2.59 -0.79 3.90
C TYR A 128 1.28 -0.54 4.62
N TYR A 129 1.01 -1.30 5.66
CA TYR A 129 -0.16 -1.18 6.52
C TYR A 129 0.00 0.00 7.49
N SER A 130 0.10 1.20 6.90
CA SER A 130 0.36 2.48 7.56
C SER A 130 -0.24 3.62 6.73
N PRO A 131 -0.71 4.71 7.37
CA PRO A 131 -0.65 5.06 8.79
C PRO A 131 -1.82 4.48 9.61
N SER A 132 -1.65 4.47 10.97
CA SER A 132 -2.75 4.27 11.91
C SER A 132 -3.38 5.62 12.24
N ILE A 133 -4.59 5.85 11.73
CA ILE A 133 -5.35 7.11 11.92
C ILE A 133 -6.55 6.95 12.85
N ASN A 134 -6.53 5.93 13.70
CA ASN A 134 -7.51 5.77 14.77
C ASN A 134 -7.36 6.89 15.80
N ILE A 135 -8.49 7.29 16.39
CA ILE A 135 -8.51 8.32 17.43
C ILE A 135 -8.13 7.70 18.78
N PHE A 136 -7.13 8.24 19.43
CA PHE A 136 -6.62 7.81 20.73
C PHE A 136 -7.53 8.33 21.85
N ARG A 137 -8.68 7.69 22.05
CA ARG A 137 -9.73 8.14 22.99
C ARG A 137 -9.60 7.59 24.42
N ASP A 138 -8.76 6.59 24.64
CA ASP A 138 -8.58 5.96 25.95
C ASP A 138 -7.09 5.69 26.21
N PRO A 139 -6.48 6.30 27.24
CA PRO A 139 -5.05 6.15 27.54
C PRO A 139 -4.65 4.72 27.92
N ARG A 140 -5.60 3.86 28.25
CA ARG A 140 -5.35 2.44 28.54
C ARG A 140 -5.16 1.61 27.28
N TRP A 141 -5.47 2.14 26.11
CA TRP A 141 -5.28 1.43 24.85
C TRP A 141 -3.79 1.25 24.55
N GLY A 142 -3.32 -0.02 24.48
CA GLY A 142 -1.91 -0.37 24.31
C GLY A 142 -1.27 0.00 22.98
N ARG A 143 -2.07 0.46 21.98
CA ARG A 143 -1.59 0.90 20.67
C ARG A 143 -1.78 2.42 20.43
N GLY A 144 -2.10 3.18 21.46
CA GLY A 144 -2.33 4.62 21.35
C GLY A 144 -1.14 5.38 20.77
N GLN A 145 0.10 4.99 21.09
CA GLN A 145 1.32 5.60 20.57
C GLN A 145 1.51 5.42 19.04
N GLU A 146 0.81 4.47 18.44
CA GLU A 146 0.85 4.25 16.98
C GLU A 146 0.00 5.29 16.21
N THR A 147 -0.75 6.14 16.91
CA THR A 147 -1.69 7.11 16.34
C THR A 147 -1.15 8.53 16.43
N TYR A 148 -1.82 9.45 15.74
CA TYR A 148 -1.51 10.89 15.79
C TYR A 148 -2.25 11.63 16.92
N GLY A 149 -2.93 10.93 17.83
CA GLY A 149 -3.58 11.48 19.02
C GLY A 149 -5.10 11.44 18.97
N GLU A 150 -5.72 12.32 19.78
CA GLU A 150 -7.16 12.33 20.00
C GLU A 150 -7.93 13.30 19.10
N ASP A 151 -7.24 14.26 18.49
CA ASP A 151 -7.87 15.30 17.66
C ASP A 151 -8.06 14.84 16.21
N PRO A 152 -9.29 14.86 15.67
CA PRO A 152 -9.55 14.42 14.29
C PRO A 152 -8.92 15.31 13.22
N PHE A 153 -8.78 16.63 13.48
CA PHE A 153 -8.18 17.54 12.53
C PHE A 153 -6.67 17.33 12.45
N LEU A 154 -5.99 17.27 13.59
CA LEU A 154 -4.56 16.99 13.64
C LEU A 154 -4.25 15.62 13.01
N THR A 155 -5.04 14.58 13.34
CA THR A 155 -4.89 13.25 12.75
C THR A 155 -5.07 13.27 11.23
N SER A 156 -6.04 14.04 10.72
CA SER A 156 -6.25 14.22 9.28
C SER A 156 -5.04 14.88 8.62
N THR A 157 -4.58 16.00 9.18
CA THR A 157 -3.45 16.78 8.63
C THR A 157 -2.16 15.96 8.58
N MET A 158 -1.79 15.34 9.70
CA MET A 158 -0.60 14.49 9.78
C MET A 158 -0.71 13.23 8.92
N GLY A 159 -1.89 12.62 8.89
CA GLY A 159 -2.15 11.44 8.06
C GLY A 159 -2.05 11.73 6.57
N VAL A 160 -2.58 12.85 6.10
CA VAL A 160 -2.47 13.30 4.70
C VAL A 160 -1.01 13.53 4.33
N ALA A 161 -0.25 14.25 5.17
CA ALA A 161 1.17 14.50 4.96
C ALA A 161 1.97 13.19 4.87
N TYR A 162 1.70 12.27 5.79
CA TYR A 162 2.36 10.97 5.83
C TYR A 162 2.07 10.12 4.59
N VAL A 163 0.81 10.04 4.16
CA VAL A 163 0.42 9.28 2.95
C VAL A 163 1.09 9.86 1.71
N LYS A 164 1.08 11.20 1.56
CA LYS A 164 1.73 11.86 0.42
C LYS A 164 3.24 11.58 0.38
N GLY A 165 3.92 11.67 1.51
CA GLY A 165 5.34 11.34 1.59
C GLY A 165 5.64 9.86 1.29
N LEU A 166 4.77 8.93 1.75
CA LEU A 166 4.91 7.52 1.42
C LEU A 166 4.70 7.23 -0.07
N GLN A 167 3.61 7.74 -0.64
CA GLN A 167 3.22 7.41 -2.01
C GLN A 167 4.01 8.16 -3.07
N GLY A 168 4.62 9.32 -2.69
CA GLY A 168 5.37 10.16 -3.61
C GLY A 168 4.46 10.94 -4.56
N ASP A 169 5.06 11.64 -5.50
CA ASP A 169 4.42 12.59 -6.42
C ASP A 169 4.48 12.18 -7.90
N ASP A 170 4.96 10.96 -8.21
CA ASP A 170 4.95 10.47 -9.59
C ASP A 170 3.50 10.26 -10.06
N PRO A 171 3.09 10.84 -11.20
CA PRO A 171 1.70 10.82 -11.64
C PRO A 171 1.20 9.43 -12.07
N LYS A 172 2.09 8.46 -12.24
CA LYS A 172 1.75 7.12 -12.72
C LYS A 172 2.09 6.02 -11.71
N TYR A 173 3.19 6.15 -11.00
CA TYR A 173 3.70 5.08 -10.16
C TYR A 173 3.84 5.52 -8.71
N LEU A 174 3.20 4.80 -7.81
CA LEU A 174 3.41 5.01 -6.38
C LEU A 174 4.85 4.64 -6.00
N LYS A 175 5.45 5.44 -5.12
CA LYS A 175 6.72 5.11 -4.51
C LYS A 175 6.59 3.88 -3.62
N VAL A 176 5.58 3.87 -2.72
CA VAL A 176 5.03 2.70 -2.05
C VAL A 176 3.52 2.88 -1.87
N ALA A 177 2.78 1.82 -1.62
CA ALA A 177 1.34 1.90 -1.36
C ALA A 177 1.07 2.06 0.13
N ALA A 178 0.34 3.10 0.52
CA ALA A 178 -0.12 3.33 1.88
C ALA A 178 -1.47 2.66 2.14
N CYS A 179 -1.77 2.36 3.42
CA CYS A 179 -3.01 1.77 3.85
C CYS A 179 -3.50 2.44 5.12
N ALA A 180 -4.56 3.25 5.02
CA ALA A 180 -5.19 3.88 6.17
C ALA A 180 -5.86 2.82 7.06
N LYS A 181 -5.55 2.81 8.35
CA LYS A 181 -6.07 1.79 9.27
C LYS A 181 -6.38 2.36 10.64
N HIS A 182 -7.22 1.66 11.40
CA HIS A 182 -8.10 0.54 11.10
C HIS A 182 -9.53 1.07 11.01
N TYR A 183 -10.22 0.81 9.96
CA TYR A 183 -11.53 1.40 9.71
C TYR A 183 -12.59 0.76 10.62
N ALA A 184 -13.23 1.53 11.52
CA ALA A 184 -13.03 2.98 11.69
C ALA A 184 -12.73 3.37 13.15
N ALA A 185 -13.45 2.91 14.14
CA ALA A 185 -13.39 3.36 15.53
C ALA A 185 -12.60 2.40 16.44
N TYR A 186 -11.54 1.79 15.93
CA TYR A 186 -10.74 0.81 16.66
C TYR A 186 -9.96 1.46 17.81
N SER A 187 -10.10 0.89 19.01
CA SER A 187 -9.38 1.28 20.24
C SER A 187 -9.47 0.16 21.29
N GLY A 188 -9.36 -1.10 20.84
CA GLY A 188 -9.56 -2.28 21.69
C GLY A 188 -8.33 -2.69 22.49
N TYR A 189 -8.55 -3.37 23.60
CA TYR A 189 -7.51 -3.80 24.55
C TYR A 189 -6.69 -5.02 24.09
N SER A 190 -7.17 -5.78 23.13
CA SER A 190 -6.51 -7.01 22.70
C SER A 190 -6.64 -7.22 21.21
N HIS A 191 -5.91 -8.22 20.71
CA HIS A 191 -6.06 -8.75 19.36
C HIS A 191 -7.40 -9.47 19.15
N ASP A 192 -8.42 -9.17 19.98
CA ASP A 192 -9.73 -9.78 19.85
C ASP A 192 -10.44 -9.23 18.61
N ALA A 193 -10.54 -10.06 17.60
CA ALA A 193 -11.25 -9.76 16.35
C ALA A 193 -12.77 -9.50 16.55
N LYS A 194 -13.27 -9.66 17.78
CA LYS A 194 -14.67 -9.45 18.15
C LYS A 194 -14.92 -8.12 18.86
N TRP A 195 -13.94 -7.23 18.87
CA TRP A 195 -14.13 -5.94 19.53
C TRP A 195 -15.04 -5.04 18.70
N PHE A 196 -16.24 -4.79 19.21
CA PHE A 196 -17.20 -3.87 18.62
C PHE A 196 -17.19 -2.55 19.37
N SER A 197 -17.08 -1.45 18.64
CA SER A 197 -17.25 -0.11 19.20
C SER A 197 -18.70 0.30 19.11
N ASN A 198 -19.34 0.57 20.24
CA ASN A 198 -20.65 1.23 20.26
C ASN A 198 -20.43 2.73 20.11
N THR A 199 -20.58 3.24 18.90
CA THR A 199 -20.49 4.67 18.58
C THR A 199 -21.82 5.15 18.01
N THR A 200 -22.14 6.41 18.29
CA THR A 200 -23.30 7.07 17.65
C THR A 200 -22.92 7.52 16.23
N ASP A 201 -23.91 7.78 15.39
CA ASP A 201 -23.65 8.36 14.07
C ASP A 201 -22.94 9.72 14.18
N VAL A 202 -23.29 10.52 15.19
CA VAL A 202 -22.63 11.81 15.46
C VAL A 202 -21.14 11.60 15.73
N ASP A 203 -20.78 10.67 16.61
CA ASP A 203 -19.38 10.35 16.91
C ASP A 203 -18.64 9.84 15.67
N MET A 204 -19.28 8.99 14.88
CA MET A 204 -18.70 8.48 13.64
C MET A 204 -18.35 9.62 12.69
N TYR A 205 -19.28 10.52 12.41
CA TYR A 205 -19.07 11.60 11.43
C TYR A 205 -18.21 12.76 11.93
N GLN A 206 -18.21 13.02 13.24
CA GLN A 206 -17.44 14.13 13.81
C GLN A 206 -16.04 13.73 14.29
N THR A 207 -15.84 12.47 14.68
CA THR A 207 -14.60 12.03 15.34
C THR A 207 -13.86 10.95 14.55
N TYR A 208 -14.52 9.87 14.14
CA TYR A 208 -13.81 8.68 13.65
C TYR A 208 -13.63 8.63 12.13
N LEU A 209 -14.52 9.19 11.34
CA LEU A 209 -14.45 9.18 9.88
C LEU A 209 -13.68 10.36 9.25
N PRO A 210 -13.51 11.54 9.88
CA PRO A 210 -12.87 12.67 9.23
C PRO A 210 -11.48 12.36 8.67
N ALA A 211 -10.62 11.68 9.42
CA ALA A 211 -9.27 11.34 8.95
C ALA A 211 -9.30 10.36 7.76
N PHE A 212 -10.15 9.34 7.79
CA PHE A 212 -10.33 8.45 6.63
C PHE A 212 -10.80 9.21 5.39
N LYS A 213 -11.77 10.12 5.57
CA LYS A 213 -12.24 10.97 4.48
C LYS A 213 -11.13 11.85 3.91
N ALA A 214 -10.33 12.48 4.78
CA ALA A 214 -9.21 13.32 4.37
C ALA A 214 -8.16 12.52 3.58
N LEU A 215 -7.73 11.35 4.09
CA LEU A 215 -6.74 10.54 3.40
C LEU A 215 -7.22 10.05 2.03
N VAL A 216 -8.51 9.74 1.89
CA VAL A 216 -9.09 9.33 0.60
C VAL A 216 -9.22 10.52 -0.37
N LYS A 217 -9.64 11.71 0.13
CA LYS A 217 -9.97 12.84 -0.73
C LYS A 217 -8.78 13.75 -1.06
N GLU A 218 -7.80 13.84 -0.16
CA GLU A 218 -6.71 14.81 -0.22
C GLU A 218 -5.34 14.17 -0.45
N ALA A 219 -5.21 12.87 -0.17
CA ALA A 219 -3.95 12.14 -0.32
C ALA A 219 -4.06 10.92 -1.26
N ASP A 220 -5.25 10.63 -1.82
CA ASP A 220 -5.49 9.48 -2.69
C ASP A 220 -4.88 8.18 -2.12
N VAL A 221 -5.11 7.93 -0.81
CA VAL A 221 -4.56 6.74 -0.15
C VAL A 221 -4.98 5.46 -0.89
N GLU A 222 -3.99 4.62 -1.21
CA GLU A 222 -4.19 3.45 -2.09
C GLU A 222 -5.14 2.41 -1.51
N SER A 223 -5.15 2.24 -0.19
CA SER A 223 -6.01 1.25 0.46
C SER A 223 -6.45 1.66 1.86
N VAL A 224 -7.51 1.00 2.32
CA VAL A 224 -8.05 1.13 3.67
C VAL A 224 -8.22 -0.26 4.26
N MET A 225 -7.75 -0.45 5.50
CA MET A 225 -7.88 -1.71 6.24
C MET A 225 -9.06 -1.62 7.19
N GLY A 226 -10.03 -2.57 7.03
CA GLY A 226 -11.15 -2.80 7.93
C GLY A 226 -10.82 -3.76 9.08
#